data_c2b2acc378efa8587e49593bc8c343fa
#
_entry.id   c2b2acc378efa8587e49593bc8c343fa
#
_cell.length_a   1.000
_cell.length_b   1.000
_cell.length_c   1.000
_cell.angle_alpha   90.00
_cell.angle_beta   90.00
_cell.angle_gamma   90.00
#
_symmetry.space_group_name_H-M   'P 1'
#
loop_
_entity.id
_entity.type
_entity.pdbx_description
1 polymer ?
#
loop_
_entity_poly.entity_id
_entity_poly.type
_entity_poly.pdbx_seq_one_letter_code
_entity_poly.pdbx_strand_id
1 'polypeptide(L)'
;MKTDAHILIVDDDRGTRDLLREFLERHGLHVSVARDGEEMQSILKSTTIDLLVLDVMLPGRSGLEICRDIRARSRMPIIMLTAVTETVDRVVGLEMGADDYVPKPFDPRELLARVRAVLRRPPMEGASKRSEPRTYRFAGWTLDCARRRLIAPGDVRVELTTAEFNLLQALVRSAQHVLSREQLMDLAGGDGTMSYDRSVDILVSRLRRKMEDDPRAPKLILTVRGGGYQFVPDTVAE
;
A
#
# COMPACT_ATOMS: atom_id res chain seq x y z
N MET A 1 -15.97 -5.09 7.20
CA MET A 1 -14.66 -4.74 7.80
C MET A 1 -14.30 -5.79 8.83
N LYS A 2 -13.06 -6.30 8.87
CA LYS A 2 -12.59 -7.06 10.03
C LYS A 2 -12.54 -6.06 11.20
N THR A 3 -13.53 -6.08 12.07
CA THR A 3 -13.60 -5.29 13.30
C THR A 3 -12.56 -5.75 14.34
N ASP A 4 -11.57 -6.55 13.92
CA ASP A 4 -10.68 -7.33 14.78
C ASP A 4 -9.26 -7.33 14.22
N ALA A 5 -8.87 -6.28 13.48
CA ALA A 5 -7.53 -6.19 12.91
C ALA A 5 -6.52 -5.78 13.99
N HIS A 6 -5.36 -6.44 14.01
CA HIS A 6 -4.30 -6.19 14.97
C HIS A 6 -3.22 -5.30 14.37
N ILE A 7 -3.05 -4.12 14.94
CA ILE A 7 -2.09 -3.10 14.53
C ILE A 7 -0.89 -3.14 15.47
N LEU A 8 0.31 -3.13 14.93
CA LEU A 8 1.53 -2.92 15.70
C LEU A 8 2.06 -1.50 15.45
N ILE A 9 2.21 -0.72 16.50
CA ILE A 9 2.77 0.64 16.44
C ILE A 9 4.18 0.60 16.99
N VAL A 10 5.13 1.10 16.21
CA VAL A 10 6.55 1.20 16.60
C VAL A 10 6.99 2.65 16.50
N ASP A 11 7.25 3.26 17.63
CA ASP A 11 7.63 4.66 17.79
C ASP A 11 8.42 4.78 19.10
N ASP A 12 9.47 5.56 19.17
CA ASP A 12 10.27 5.72 20.40
C ASP A 12 9.62 6.67 21.41
N ASP A 13 8.74 7.57 20.94
CA ASP A 13 7.97 8.47 21.80
C ASP A 13 6.80 7.74 22.48
N ARG A 14 6.88 7.66 23.82
CA ARG A 14 5.85 7.01 24.62
C ARG A 14 4.49 7.69 24.51
N GLY A 15 4.47 9.03 24.47
CA GLY A 15 3.24 9.81 24.39
C GLY A 15 2.48 9.49 23.09
N THR A 16 3.18 9.45 21.97
CA THR A 16 2.64 9.06 20.65
C THR A 16 2.09 7.64 20.69
N ARG A 17 2.84 6.67 21.23
CA ARG A 17 2.36 5.29 21.35
C ARG A 17 1.08 5.17 22.16
N ASP A 18 1.05 5.79 23.35
CA ASP A 18 -0.11 5.72 24.27
C ASP A 18 -1.34 6.40 23.65
N LEU A 19 -1.17 7.58 23.03
CA LEU A 19 -2.24 8.29 22.33
C LEU A 19 -2.83 7.46 21.19
N LEU A 20 -1.95 6.93 20.34
CA LEU A 20 -2.40 6.16 19.16
C LEU A 20 -3.07 4.85 19.58
N ARG A 21 -2.52 4.15 20.58
CA ARG A 21 -3.13 2.92 21.11
C ARG A 21 -4.55 3.20 21.59
N GLU A 22 -4.72 4.15 22.51
CA GLU A 22 -6.02 4.50 23.07
C GLU A 22 -7.01 4.93 21.97
N PHE A 23 -6.55 5.74 21.01
CA PHE A 23 -7.40 6.21 19.94
C PHE A 23 -7.84 5.06 19.01
N LEU A 24 -6.95 4.19 18.56
CA LEU A 24 -7.28 3.11 17.64
C LEU A 24 -8.11 2.01 18.32
N GLU A 25 -7.85 1.70 19.59
CA GLU A 25 -8.65 0.75 20.38
C GLU A 25 -10.09 1.23 20.55
N ARG A 26 -10.31 2.52 20.82
CA ARG A 26 -11.67 3.12 20.85
C ARG A 26 -12.41 2.99 19.51
N HIS A 27 -11.68 2.78 18.42
CA HIS A 27 -12.26 2.59 17.09
C HIS A 27 -12.34 1.11 16.66
N GLY A 28 -12.20 0.16 17.60
CA GLY A 28 -12.43 -1.27 17.40
C GLY A 28 -11.27 -2.01 16.75
N LEU A 29 -10.02 -1.53 16.92
CA LEU A 29 -8.80 -2.21 16.48
C LEU A 29 -8.08 -2.79 17.70
N HIS A 30 -7.41 -3.93 17.55
CA HIS A 30 -6.44 -4.40 18.53
C HIS A 30 -5.10 -3.70 18.30
N VAL A 31 -4.42 -3.28 19.38
CA VAL A 31 -3.18 -2.53 19.24
C VAL A 31 -2.10 -3.11 20.16
N SER A 32 -0.98 -3.49 19.57
CA SER A 32 0.31 -3.69 20.26
C SER A 32 1.22 -2.50 20.02
N VAL A 33 2.07 -2.20 20.97
CA VAL A 33 3.04 -1.11 20.85
C VAL A 33 4.45 -1.63 21.11
N ALA A 34 5.44 -1.07 20.43
CA ALA A 34 6.86 -1.33 20.62
C ALA A 34 7.63 0.00 20.59
N ARG A 35 8.66 0.12 21.38
CA ARG A 35 9.50 1.33 21.44
C ARG A 35 10.64 1.32 20.43
N ASP A 36 11.00 0.14 19.92
CA ASP A 36 12.12 -0.08 19.02
C ASP A 36 11.95 -1.35 18.17
N GLY A 37 12.93 -1.59 17.30
CA GLY A 37 12.92 -2.75 16.40
C GLY A 37 13.08 -4.11 17.12
N GLU A 38 13.69 -4.17 18.30
CA GLU A 38 13.87 -5.42 19.05
C GLU A 38 12.57 -5.85 19.71
N GLU A 39 11.88 -4.92 20.36
CA GLU A 39 10.56 -5.17 20.95
C GLU A 39 9.54 -5.51 19.85
N MET A 40 9.58 -4.79 18.72
CA MET A 40 8.79 -5.10 17.53
C MET A 40 9.00 -6.55 17.08
N GLN A 41 10.26 -6.99 16.94
CA GLN A 41 10.54 -8.35 16.47
C GLN A 41 10.05 -9.40 17.47
N SER A 42 10.12 -9.13 18.76
CA SER A 42 9.60 -10.03 19.80
C SER A 42 8.09 -10.19 19.68
N ILE A 43 7.36 -9.12 19.42
CA ILE A 43 5.91 -9.15 19.21
C ILE A 43 5.57 -9.91 17.92
N LEU A 44 6.27 -9.64 16.82
CA LEU A 44 6.04 -10.31 15.53
C LEU A 44 6.27 -11.84 15.57
N LYS A 45 7.09 -12.34 16.50
CA LYS A 45 7.31 -13.79 16.70
C LYS A 45 6.15 -14.48 17.43
N SER A 46 5.46 -13.75 18.30
CA SER A 46 4.42 -14.32 19.18
C SER A 46 2.99 -13.96 18.74
N THR A 47 2.83 -12.96 17.89
CA THR A 47 1.52 -12.38 17.59
C THR A 47 1.37 -12.14 16.09
N THR A 48 0.19 -12.50 15.55
CA THR A 48 -0.14 -12.17 14.16
C THR A 48 -0.55 -10.72 14.07
N ILE A 49 0.15 -9.95 13.26
CA ILE A 49 -0.10 -8.53 13.01
C ILE A 49 -0.67 -8.36 11.60
N ASP A 50 -1.76 -7.60 11.49
CA ASP A 50 -2.41 -7.31 10.21
C ASP A 50 -1.82 -6.07 9.52
N LEU A 51 -1.27 -5.10 10.28
CA LEU A 51 -0.65 -3.88 9.78
C LEU A 51 0.38 -3.33 10.77
N LEU A 52 1.49 -2.86 10.24
CA LEU A 52 2.56 -2.18 10.99
C LEU A 52 2.50 -0.66 10.76
N VAL A 53 2.45 0.11 11.83
CA VAL A 53 2.69 1.55 11.85
C VAL A 53 4.10 1.77 12.40
N LEU A 54 4.99 2.35 11.61
CA LEU A 54 6.43 2.36 11.90
C LEU A 54 7.01 3.76 11.78
N ASP A 55 7.59 4.28 12.86
CA ASP A 55 8.34 5.53 12.79
C ASP A 55 9.63 5.36 11.97
N VAL A 56 9.93 6.35 11.15
CA VAL A 56 11.19 6.43 10.41
C VAL A 56 12.36 6.66 11.36
N MET A 57 12.18 7.52 12.36
CA MET A 57 13.23 7.97 13.27
C MET A 57 13.26 7.13 14.57
N LEU A 58 13.73 5.89 14.46
CA LEU A 58 13.90 5.02 15.63
C LEU A 58 15.36 5.01 16.11
N PRO A 59 15.60 4.86 17.40
CA PRO A 59 16.96 4.71 17.93
C PRO A 59 17.59 3.39 17.45
N GLY A 60 18.86 3.43 17.10
CA GLY A 60 19.63 2.30 16.63
C GLY A 60 19.42 2.01 15.14
N ARG A 61 18.39 1.26 14.81
CA ARG A 61 18.03 0.94 13.39
C ARG A 61 16.91 1.83 12.91
N SER A 62 17.11 2.49 11.77
CA SER A 62 16.06 3.34 11.20
C SER A 62 14.82 2.53 10.78
N GLY A 63 13.64 3.14 10.85
CA GLY A 63 12.41 2.50 10.37
C GLY A 63 12.46 2.13 8.88
N LEU A 64 13.24 2.86 8.06
CA LEU A 64 13.45 2.54 6.65
C LEU A 64 14.18 1.20 6.46
N GLU A 65 15.25 0.97 7.24
CA GLU A 65 15.98 -0.31 7.22
C GLU A 65 15.10 -1.47 7.68
N ILE A 66 14.31 -1.24 8.74
CA ILE A 66 13.34 -2.21 9.24
C ILE A 66 12.28 -2.53 8.18
N CYS A 67 11.73 -1.52 7.52
CA CYS A 67 10.75 -1.67 6.44
C CYS A 67 11.31 -2.55 5.31
N ARG A 68 12.53 -2.25 4.84
CA ARG A 68 13.20 -3.03 3.80
C ARG A 68 13.37 -4.50 4.19
N ASP A 69 13.80 -4.78 5.42
CA ASP A 69 14.02 -6.13 5.92
C ASP A 69 12.72 -6.92 6.06
N ILE A 70 11.65 -6.26 6.49
CA ILE A 70 10.30 -6.87 6.54
C ILE A 70 9.83 -7.18 5.12
N ARG A 71 10.01 -6.27 4.17
CA ARG A 71 9.60 -6.46 2.76
C ARG A 71 10.32 -7.62 2.08
N ALA A 72 11.56 -7.90 2.46
CA ALA A 72 12.28 -9.06 1.95
C ALA A 72 11.64 -10.41 2.34
N ARG A 73 10.79 -10.43 3.38
CA ARG A 73 10.26 -11.66 3.99
C ARG A 73 8.74 -11.69 4.13
N SER A 74 8.07 -10.55 4.07
CA SER A 74 6.65 -10.41 4.38
C SER A 74 5.99 -9.32 3.53
N ARG A 75 4.67 -9.49 3.33
CA ARG A 75 3.79 -8.50 2.69
C ARG A 75 2.86 -7.83 3.67
N MET A 76 3.13 -7.99 4.95
CA MET A 76 2.38 -7.26 5.97
C MET A 76 2.31 -5.79 5.60
N PRO A 77 1.15 -5.18 5.54
CA PRO A 77 1.01 -3.75 5.24
C PRO A 77 1.81 -2.89 6.21
N ILE A 78 2.49 -1.86 5.69
CA ILE A 78 3.32 -0.94 6.48
C ILE A 78 2.93 0.50 6.16
N ILE A 79 2.55 1.25 7.19
CA ILE A 79 2.40 2.70 7.15
C ILE A 79 3.58 3.31 7.90
N MET A 80 4.34 4.20 7.24
CA MET A 80 5.47 4.90 7.87
C MET A 80 5.00 6.21 8.49
N LEU A 81 5.45 6.49 9.72
CA LEU A 81 5.35 7.83 10.32
C LEU A 81 6.67 8.56 10.07
N THR A 82 6.62 9.81 9.63
CA THR A 82 7.85 10.56 9.32
C THR A 82 7.78 11.99 9.81
N ALA A 83 8.82 12.45 10.50
CA ALA A 83 8.99 13.85 10.86
C ALA A 83 9.47 14.71 9.68
N VAL A 84 9.80 14.08 8.54
CA VAL A 84 10.48 14.75 7.45
C VAL A 84 9.47 15.28 6.45
N THR A 85 9.51 16.58 6.28
CA THR A 85 8.71 17.33 5.29
C THR A 85 9.37 17.34 3.90
N GLU A 86 10.61 16.87 3.79
CA GLU A 86 11.32 16.86 2.50
C GLU A 86 10.85 15.72 1.61
N THR A 87 10.54 16.10 0.41
CA THR A 87 9.98 15.25 -0.66
C THR A 87 10.87 14.04 -0.99
N VAL A 88 12.18 14.18 -0.77
CA VAL A 88 13.18 13.14 -1.08
C VAL A 88 13.03 11.92 -0.14
N ASP A 89 12.84 12.14 1.16
CA ASP A 89 12.75 11.03 2.12
C ASP A 89 11.45 10.24 2.02
N ARG A 90 10.36 10.90 1.59
CA ARG A 90 9.09 10.22 1.28
C ARG A 90 9.22 9.33 0.04
N VAL A 91 9.95 9.79 -0.98
CA VAL A 91 10.26 9.01 -2.18
C VAL A 91 11.10 7.79 -1.80
N VAL A 92 12.17 7.99 -1.01
CA VAL A 92 13.05 6.90 -0.56
C VAL A 92 12.26 5.87 0.26
N GLY A 93 11.42 6.29 1.16
CA GLY A 93 10.66 5.36 1.99
C GLY A 93 9.60 4.57 1.21
N LEU A 94 8.88 5.21 0.29
CA LEU A 94 7.99 4.49 -0.61
C LEU A 94 8.80 3.55 -1.53
N GLU A 95 9.97 3.93 -2.00
CA GLU A 95 10.88 3.05 -2.74
C GLU A 95 11.35 1.84 -1.91
N MET A 96 11.45 1.96 -0.58
CA MET A 96 11.77 0.86 0.35
C MET A 96 10.61 -0.12 0.61
N GLY A 97 9.40 0.13 0.09
CA GLY A 97 8.30 -0.85 0.13
C GLY A 97 7.14 -0.53 1.07
N ALA A 98 7.09 0.62 1.73
CA ALA A 98 5.92 1.02 2.50
C ALA A 98 4.66 1.13 1.63
N ASP A 99 3.49 0.86 2.22
CA ASP A 99 2.20 0.97 1.53
C ASP A 99 1.65 2.40 1.61
N ASP A 100 1.95 3.15 2.70
CA ASP A 100 1.56 4.55 2.87
C ASP A 100 2.52 5.29 3.80
N TYR A 101 2.40 6.63 3.83
CA TYR A 101 3.22 7.55 4.63
C TYR A 101 2.35 8.59 5.32
N VAL A 102 2.61 8.84 6.61
CA VAL A 102 1.95 9.87 7.41
C VAL A 102 2.99 10.83 7.97
N PRO A 103 3.00 12.10 7.53
CA PRO A 103 3.93 13.09 8.06
C PRO A 103 3.55 13.50 9.49
N LYS A 104 4.51 13.62 10.37
CA LYS A 104 4.37 14.24 11.70
C LYS A 104 4.51 15.77 11.58
N PRO A 105 3.66 16.58 12.24
CA PRO A 105 2.54 16.17 13.08
C PRO A 105 1.32 15.74 12.26
N PHE A 106 0.55 14.77 12.75
CA PHE A 106 -0.65 14.25 12.10
C PHE A 106 -1.83 14.21 13.07
N ASP A 107 -3.04 14.25 12.52
CA ASP A 107 -4.27 13.95 13.28
C ASP A 107 -4.42 12.40 13.39
N PRO A 108 -4.68 11.85 14.59
CA PRO A 108 -4.96 10.42 14.74
C PRO A 108 -6.11 9.91 13.87
N ARG A 109 -7.06 10.78 13.50
CA ARG A 109 -8.15 10.45 12.57
C ARG A 109 -7.62 10.18 11.16
N GLU A 110 -6.59 10.93 10.72
CA GLU A 110 -5.93 10.70 9.44
C GLU A 110 -5.26 9.32 9.43
N LEU A 111 -4.50 9.00 10.48
CA LEU A 111 -3.88 7.67 10.59
C LEU A 111 -4.93 6.55 10.57
N LEU A 112 -6.03 6.69 11.32
CA LEU A 112 -7.12 5.71 11.33
C LEU A 112 -7.74 5.51 9.94
N ALA A 113 -7.96 6.59 9.19
CA ALA A 113 -8.49 6.52 7.84
C ALA A 113 -7.54 5.74 6.92
N ARG A 114 -6.23 5.99 7.01
CA ARG A 114 -5.18 5.28 6.24
C ARG A 114 -5.05 3.81 6.64
N VAL A 115 -5.05 3.50 7.93
CA VAL A 115 -5.08 2.13 8.45
C VAL A 115 -6.28 1.37 7.86
N ARG A 116 -7.46 1.97 7.89
CA ARG A 116 -8.68 1.37 7.32
C ARG A 116 -8.58 1.21 5.80
N ALA A 117 -8.00 2.16 5.09
CA ALA A 117 -7.81 2.08 3.65
C ALA A 117 -6.87 0.93 3.26
N VAL A 118 -5.74 0.82 3.94
CA VAL A 118 -4.73 -0.22 3.70
C VAL A 118 -5.24 -1.61 4.08
N LEU A 119 -6.03 -1.72 5.16
CA LEU A 119 -6.63 -2.99 5.62
C LEU A 119 -7.88 -3.40 4.83
N ARG A 120 -8.46 -2.50 4.04
CA ARG A 120 -9.68 -2.80 3.29
C ARG A 120 -9.39 -3.87 2.25
N ARG A 121 -9.71 -5.12 2.59
CA ARG A 121 -9.87 -6.17 1.60
C ARG A 121 -11.13 -5.84 0.80
N PRO A 122 -11.12 -5.98 -0.54
CA PRO A 122 -12.38 -5.91 -1.28
C PRO A 122 -13.37 -6.89 -0.65
N PRO A 123 -14.66 -6.52 -0.51
CA PRO A 123 -15.64 -7.32 0.20
C PRO A 123 -15.72 -8.73 -0.40
N MET A 124 -15.54 -9.73 0.44
CA MET A 124 -16.00 -11.08 0.14
C MET A 124 -17.53 -11.02 0.08
N GLU A 125 -18.07 -11.38 -1.04
CA GLU A 125 -19.45 -11.61 -1.47
C GLU A 125 -20.57 -11.39 -0.43
N GLY A 126 -21.46 -10.47 -0.74
CA GLY A 126 -22.74 -10.31 -0.04
C GLY A 126 -23.45 -8.98 -0.23
N ALA A 127 -23.37 -8.35 -1.40
CA ALA A 127 -24.34 -7.33 -1.80
C ALA A 127 -24.33 -7.18 -3.33
N SER A 128 -25.45 -7.45 -3.93
CA SER A 128 -25.81 -7.32 -5.33
C SER A 128 -25.40 -5.98 -5.94
N LYS A 129 -24.25 -6.00 -6.62
CA LYS A 129 -23.89 -5.07 -7.71
C LYS A 129 -23.08 -5.88 -8.68
N ARG A 130 -23.43 -5.84 -9.97
CA ARG A 130 -22.82 -6.49 -11.13
C ARG A 130 -21.51 -7.18 -10.83
N SER A 131 -21.45 -8.50 -10.98
CA SER A 131 -20.26 -9.32 -10.71
C SER A 131 -19.02 -8.68 -11.33
N GLU A 132 -18.19 -8.06 -10.49
CA GLU A 132 -16.90 -7.56 -10.96
C GLU A 132 -16.08 -8.76 -11.44
N PRO A 133 -15.39 -8.63 -12.56
CA PRO A 133 -14.54 -9.69 -13.08
C PRO A 133 -13.56 -10.16 -12.00
N ARG A 134 -13.46 -11.48 -11.83
CA ARG A 134 -12.54 -12.06 -10.83
C ARG A 134 -11.11 -12.09 -11.33
N THR A 135 -10.95 -12.06 -12.66
CA THR A 135 -9.65 -12.17 -13.30
C THR A 135 -9.60 -11.23 -14.50
N TYR A 136 -8.46 -10.57 -14.69
CA TYR A 136 -8.16 -9.80 -15.90
C TYR A 136 -6.93 -10.39 -16.58
N ARG A 137 -7.01 -10.54 -17.91
CA ARG A 137 -5.88 -10.96 -18.75
C ARG A 137 -5.49 -9.85 -19.71
N PHE A 138 -4.21 -9.58 -19.83
CA PHE A 138 -3.65 -8.54 -20.69
C PHE A 138 -2.20 -8.85 -21.03
N ALA A 139 -1.80 -8.69 -22.28
CA ALA A 139 -0.41 -8.87 -22.75
C ALA A 139 0.32 -10.11 -22.17
N GLY A 140 -0.40 -11.22 -22.00
CA GLY A 140 0.12 -12.47 -21.40
C GLY A 140 0.16 -12.49 -19.87
N TRP A 141 -0.19 -11.40 -19.20
CA TRP A 141 -0.33 -11.30 -17.74
C TRP A 141 -1.70 -11.73 -17.28
N THR A 142 -1.80 -12.22 -16.06
CA THR A 142 -3.07 -12.56 -15.40
C THR A 142 -3.14 -11.89 -14.03
N LEU A 143 -4.14 -11.03 -13.81
CA LEU A 143 -4.45 -10.40 -12.53
C LEU A 143 -5.65 -11.09 -11.88
N ASP A 144 -5.40 -11.94 -10.88
CA ASP A 144 -6.44 -12.60 -10.06
C ASP A 144 -6.84 -11.66 -8.92
N CYS A 145 -8.00 -11.02 -9.06
CA CYS A 145 -8.51 -10.07 -8.08
C CYS A 145 -8.98 -10.75 -6.79
N ALA A 146 -9.51 -11.97 -6.90
CA ALA A 146 -10.00 -12.71 -5.72
C ALA A 146 -8.85 -13.14 -4.82
N ARG A 147 -7.73 -13.61 -5.41
CA ARG A 147 -6.55 -14.05 -4.67
C ARG A 147 -5.50 -12.96 -4.50
N ARG A 148 -5.72 -11.77 -5.08
CA ARG A 148 -4.78 -10.64 -5.12
C ARG A 148 -3.41 -11.07 -5.62
N ARG A 149 -3.37 -11.70 -6.79
CA ARG A 149 -2.15 -12.23 -7.41
C ARG A 149 -1.94 -11.65 -8.80
N LEU A 150 -0.69 -11.37 -9.12
CA LEU A 150 -0.24 -11.07 -10.47
C LEU A 150 0.63 -12.22 -10.97
N ILE A 151 0.31 -12.74 -12.14
CA ILE A 151 1.02 -13.84 -12.80
C ILE A 151 1.57 -13.31 -14.12
N ALA A 152 2.86 -13.40 -14.31
CA ALA A 152 3.57 -13.00 -15.52
C ALA A 152 3.40 -14.06 -16.63
N PRO A 153 3.71 -13.73 -17.88
CA PRO A 153 3.88 -14.72 -18.94
C PRO A 153 4.83 -15.84 -18.48
N GLY A 154 4.46 -17.12 -18.75
CA GLY A 154 5.24 -18.28 -18.27
C GLY A 154 4.87 -18.75 -16.85
N ASP A 155 3.74 -18.29 -16.32
CA ASP A 155 3.15 -18.72 -15.02
C ASP A 155 4.00 -18.36 -13.79
N VAL A 156 4.82 -17.31 -13.92
CA VAL A 156 5.66 -16.81 -12.82
C VAL A 156 4.85 -15.83 -11.97
N ARG A 157 4.77 -16.09 -10.67
CA ARG A 157 4.09 -15.19 -9.74
C ARG A 157 4.94 -13.96 -9.45
N VAL A 158 4.35 -12.77 -9.66
CA VAL A 158 4.96 -11.48 -9.32
C VAL A 158 4.34 -10.94 -8.05
N GLU A 159 5.21 -10.57 -7.14
CA GLU A 159 4.82 -10.13 -5.81
C GLU A 159 4.53 -8.62 -5.78
N LEU A 160 3.30 -8.25 -5.43
CA LEU A 160 2.88 -6.85 -5.28
C LEU A 160 2.56 -6.53 -3.82
N THR A 161 2.87 -5.31 -3.39
CA THR A 161 2.33 -4.75 -2.14
C THR A 161 0.82 -4.48 -2.30
N THR A 162 0.13 -4.19 -1.20
CA THR A 162 -1.30 -3.86 -1.24
C THR A 162 -1.56 -2.63 -2.11
N ALA A 163 -0.73 -1.58 -1.97
CA ALA A 163 -0.87 -0.35 -2.75
C ALA A 163 -0.60 -0.57 -4.25
N GLU A 164 0.46 -1.31 -4.60
CA GLU A 164 0.76 -1.67 -5.99
C GLU A 164 -0.36 -2.48 -6.63
N PHE A 165 -0.92 -3.44 -5.89
CA PHE A 165 -2.02 -4.25 -6.38
C PHE A 165 -3.28 -3.41 -6.64
N ASN A 166 -3.66 -2.54 -5.70
CA ASN A 166 -4.83 -1.67 -5.84
C ASN A 166 -4.67 -0.72 -7.02
N LEU A 167 -3.50 -0.10 -7.18
CA LEU A 167 -3.21 0.78 -8.31
C LEU A 167 -3.27 0.03 -9.64
N LEU A 168 -2.66 -1.16 -9.73
CA LEU A 168 -2.73 -1.98 -10.95
C LEU A 168 -4.17 -2.38 -11.27
N GLN A 169 -4.96 -2.77 -10.27
CA GLN A 169 -6.36 -3.10 -10.45
C GLN A 169 -7.17 -1.91 -10.98
N ALA A 170 -6.95 -0.71 -10.46
CA ALA A 170 -7.59 0.51 -10.94
C ALA A 170 -7.24 0.80 -12.41
N LEU A 171 -5.96 0.70 -12.75
CA LEU A 171 -5.45 0.89 -14.11
C LEU A 171 -6.04 -0.13 -15.11
N VAL A 172 -6.04 -1.41 -14.75
CA VAL A 172 -6.55 -2.50 -15.59
C VAL A 172 -8.06 -2.41 -15.81
N ARG A 173 -8.82 -2.01 -14.78
CA ARG A 173 -10.28 -1.77 -14.90
C ARG A 173 -10.64 -0.62 -15.84
N SER A 174 -9.76 0.36 -15.90
CA SER A 174 -9.92 1.54 -16.75
C SER A 174 -8.99 1.50 -17.97
N ALA A 175 -8.70 0.29 -18.47
CA ALA A 175 -7.82 0.11 -19.63
C ALA A 175 -8.26 1.02 -20.80
N GLN A 176 -7.29 1.50 -21.56
CA GLN A 176 -7.44 2.43 -22.68
C GLN A 176 -7.88 3.87 -22.29
N HIS A 177 -8.21 4.13 -21.02
CA HIS A 177 -8.57 5.48 -20.56
C HIS A 177 -7.40 6.13 -19.83
N VAL A 178 -7.26 7.44 -20.01
CA VAL A 178 -6.33 8.24 -19.24
C VAL A 178 -6.95 8.54 -17.88
N LEU A 179 -6.27 8.16 -16.81
CA LEU A 179 -6.67 8.46 -15.44
C LEU A 179 -5.75 9.53 -14.86
N SER A 180 -6.31 10.59 -14.30
CA SER A 180 -5.54 11.57 -13.54
C SER A 180 -4.95 10.94 -12.28
N ARG A 181 -3.95 11.60 -11.69
CA ARG A 181 -3.36 11.15 -10.42
C ARG A 181 -4.40 11.08 -9.31
N GLU A 182 -5.29 12.08 -9.24
CA GLU A 182 -6.40 12.13 -8.28
C GLU A 182 -7.37 10.95 -8.48
N GLN A 183 -7.78 10.69 -9.73
CA GLN A 183 -8.65 9.56 -10.05
C GLN A 183 -8.01 8.21 -9.69
N LEU A 184 -6.70 8.06 -9.95
CA LEU A 184 -5.97 6.85 -9.56
C LEU A 184 -5.89 6.69 -8.05
N MET A 185 -5.73 7.79 -7.31
CA MET A 185 -5.77 7.78 -5.86
C MET A 185 -7.13 7.37 -5.33
N ASP A 186 -8.21 7.94 -5.85
CA ASP A 186 -9.58 7.61 -5.44
C ASP A 186 -9.92 6.15 -5.73
N LEU A 187 -9.57 5.66 -6.93
CA LEU A 187 -9.84 4.29 -7.36
C LEU A 187 -8.97 3.26 -6.62
N ALA A 188 -7.71 3.57 -6.35
CA ALA A 188 -6.79 2.69 -5.65
C ALA A 188 -6.93 2.74 -4.13
N GLY A 189 -7.27 3.89 -3.58
CA GLY A 189 -7.38 4.14 -2.14
C GLY A 189 -8.80 4.11 -1.58
N GLY A 190 -9.79 4.41 -2.39
CA GLY A 190 -11.22 4.23 -2.09
C GLY A 190 -11.81 5.08 -0.97
N ASP A 191 -11.34 6.26 -0.59
CA ASP A 191 -11.98 7.32 0.23
C ASP A 191 -11.01 8.47 0.59
N GLY A 192 -10.32 9.04 -0.43
CA GLY A 192 -9.60 10.32 -0.26
C GLY A 192 -8.41 10.31 0.72
N THR A 193 -7.92 9.13 1.11
CA THR A 193 -6.90 8.98 2.17
C THR A 193 -5.47 8.84 1.66
N MET A 194 -5.26 8.69 0.35
CA MET A 194 -3.91 8.79 -0.22
C MET A 194 -3.59 10.26 -0.48
N SER A 195 -2.85 10.90 0.40
CA SER A 195 -2.41 12.26 0.16
C SER A 195 -1.18 12.29 -0.75
N TYR A 196 -1.29 13.08 -1.80
CA TYR A 196 -0.30 13.64 -2.72
C TYR A 196 0.00 12.88 -4.01
N ASP A 197 -0.05 13.62 -5.11
CA ASP A 197 0.29 13.31 -6.50
C ASP A 197 1.55 12.44 -6.71
N ARG A 198 2.51 12.51 -5.79
CA ARG A 198 3.79 11.81 -5.92
C ARG A 198 3.75 10.34 -5.50
N SER A 199 2.79 9.94 -4.68
CA SER A 199 2.67 8.52 -4.28
C SER A 199 2.27 7.63 -5.46
N VAL A 200 1.41 8.12 -6.34
CA VAL A 200 1.02 7.43 -7.58
C VAL A 200 2.21 7.25 -8.51
N ASP A 201 3.03 8.30 -8.71
CA ASP A 201 4.21 8.25 -9.58
C ASP A 201 5.22 7.19 -9.13
N ILE A 202 5.41 7.05 -7.82
CA ILE A 202 6.29 6.03 -7.24
C ILE A 202 5.73 4.63 -7.43
N LEU A 203 4.43 4.44 -7.16
CA LEU A 203 3.77 3.15 -7.35
C LEU A 203 3.79 2.72 -8.83
N VAL A 204 3.56 3.66 -9.76
CA VAL A 204 3.71 3.41 -11.20
C VAL A 204 5.15 3.03 -11.55
N SER A 205 6.14 3.73 -11.02
CA SER A 205 7.56 3.40 -11.23
C SER A 205 7.89 1.98 -10.76
N ARG A 206 7.35 1.56 -9.61
CA ARG A 206 7.52 0.20 -9.09
C ARG A 206 6.81 -0.85 -9.94
N LEU A 207 5.56 -0.59 -10.37
CA LEU A 207 4.83 -1.50 -11.24
C LEU A 207 5.58 -1.69 -12.56
N ARG A 208 6.09 -0.61 -13.17
CA ARG A 208 6.91 -0.69 -14.38
C ARG A 208 8.14 -1.57 -14.16
N ARG A 209 8.88 -1.38 -13.07
CA ARG A 209 10.06 -2.23 -12.74
C ARG A 209 9.71 -3.72 -12.59
N LYS A 210 8.48 -4.05 -12.23
CA LYS A 210 8.02 -5.43 -12.04
C LYS A 210 7.38 -6.05 -13.28
N MET A 211 6.87 -5.23 -14.20
CA MET A 211 6.02 -5.69 -15.30
C MET A 211 6.55 -5.30 -16.69
N GLU A 212 7.50 -4.38 -16.78
CA GLU A 212 8.02 -3.89 -18.05
C GLU A 212 9.42 -4.43 -18.29
N ASP A 213 9.72 -4.78 -19.54
CA ASP A 213 11.08 -5.16 -19.95
C ASP A 213 12.05 -3.97 -19.86
N ASP A 214 11.57 -2.78 -20.21
CA ASP A 214 12.28 -1.52 -20.04
C ASP A 214 11.39 -0.46 -19.36
N PRO A 215 11.58 -0.21 -18.06
CA PRO A 215 10.80 0.80 -17.34
C PRO A 215 10.96 2.23 -17.86
N ARG A 216 12.02 2.51 -18.65
CA ARG A 216 12.25 3.84 -19.27
C ARG A 216 11.51 4.01 -20.58
N ALA A 217 11.15 2.90 -21.22
CA ALA A 217 10.33 2.85 -22.43
C ALA A 217 9.08 1.98 -22.20
N PRO A 218 8.18 2.36 -21.27
CA PRO A 218 7.05 1.54 -20.85
C PRO A 218 6.07 1.31 -22.00
N LYS A 219 5.55 0.08 -22.08
CA LYS A 219 4.54 -0.33 -23.07
C LYS A 219 3.18 -0.62 -22.46
N LEU A 220 3.12 -0.93 -21.17
CA LEU A 220 1.89 -1.29 -20.47
C LEU A 220 1.24 -0.07 -19.78
N ILE A 221 2.04 0.74 -19.07
CA ILE A 221 1.56 1.90 -18.34
C ILE A 221 2.23 3.14 -18.91
N LEU A 222 1.54 3.90 -19.74
CA LEU A 222 2.08 5.13 -20.34
C LEU A 222 1.86 6.34 -19.43
N THR A 223 2.80 7.30 -19.50
CA THR A 223 2.61 8.63 -18.91
C THR A 223 2.04 9.57 -19.95
N VAL A 224 0.89 10.17 -19.64
CA VAL A 224 0.28 11.22 -20.44
C VAL A 224 0.61 12.56 -19.81
N ARG A 225 1.42 13.40 -20.49
CA ARG A 225 1.87 14.70 -19.96
C ARG A 225 0.67 15.56 -19.60
N GLY A 226 0.62 16.03 -18.35
CA GLY A 226 -0.48 16.83 -17.83
C GLY A 226 -1.80 16.07 -17.60
N GLY A 227 -1.92 14.80 -18.05
CA GLY A 227 -3.15 14.00 -17.94
C GLY A 227 -3.09 12.87 -16.91
N GLY A 228 -1.90 12.39 -16.55
CA GLY A 228 -1.76 11.26 -15.63
C GLY A 228 -1.21 9.99 -16.30
N TYR A 229 -1.90 8.86 -16.15
CA TYR A 229 -1.45 7.55 -16.64
C TYR A 229 -2.53 6.82 -17.44
N GLN A 230 -2.11 6.02 -18.39
CA GLN A 230 -2.97 5.19 -19.23
C GLN A 230 -2.44 3.76 -19.24
N PHE A 231 -3.33 2.79 -19.01
CA PHE A 231 -3.04 1.38 -19.22
C PHE A 231 -3.41 1.01 -20.65
N VAL A 232 -2.41 0.62 -21.46
CA VAL A 232 -2.56 0.49 -22.90
C VAL A 232 -3.07 -0.88 -23.35
N PRO A 233 -2.70 -2.01 -22.70
CA PRO A 233 -3.10 -3.31 -23.19
C PRO A 233 -4.62 -3.51 -23.23
N ASP A 234 -5.10 -4.21 -24.25
CA ASP A 234 -6.45 -4.73 -24.24
C ASP A 234 -6.62 -5.71 -23.08
N THR A 235 -7.72 -5.56 -22.36
CA THR A 235 -8.00 -6.32 -21.15
C THR A 235 -9.23 -7.19 -21.34
N VAL A 236 -9.07 -8.50 -21.15
CA VAL A 236 -10.17 -9.45 -21.10
C VAL A 236 -10.53 -9.70 -19.65
N ALA A 237 -11.78 -9.46 -19.30
CA ALA A 237 -12.33 -9.65 -17.96
C ALA A 237 -13.09 -10.99 -17.90
N GLU A 238 -12.78 -11.84 -16.90
CA GLU A 238 -13.38 -13.16 -16.68
C GLU A 238 -13.98 -13.29 -15.26
#